data_84d349485ffa6ba118250842b96e7c16
#
_entry.id   84d349485ffa6ba118250842b96e7c16
#
_cell.length_a   1.000
_cell.length_b   1.000
_cell.length_c   1.000
_cell.angle_alpha   90.00
_cell.angle_beta   90.00
_cell.angle_gamma   90.00
#
_symmetry.space_group_name_H-M   'P 1'
#
loop_
_entity.id
_entity.type
_entity.pdbx_description
1 polymer ?
#
loop_
_entity_poly.entity_id
_entity_poly.type
_entity_poly.pdbx_seq_one_letter_code
_entity_poly.pdbx_strand_id
1 'polypeptide(L)' 'MHMVQQFLLDYPEAKLQTVAVNFGFYDEFHLNRAFRKYTGMPPGQYRKANIT' A
#
# COMPACT_ATOMS: atom_id res chain seq x y z
N MET A 1 -7.23 6.59 -2.38
CA MET A 1 -6.53 5.30 -2.31
C MET A 1 -5.96 4.84 -3.66
N HIS A 2 -6.52 5.32 -4.75
CA HIS A 2 -6.02 4.98 -6.09
C HIS A 2 -4.53 5.28 -6.28
N MET A 3 -4.07 6.42 -5.77
CA MET A 3 -2.66 6.83 -5.91
C MET A 3 -1.73 5.87 -5.17
N VAL A 4 -2.17 5.38 -4.02
CA VAL A 4 -1.38 4.40 -3.26
C VAL A 4 -1.28 3.09 -4.02
N GLN A 5 -2.39 2.64 -4.61
CA GLN A 5 -2.41 1.43 -5.42
C GLN A 5 -1.43 1.54 -6.58
N GLN A 6 -1.48 2.66 -7.29
CA GLN A 6 -0.60 2.88 -8.43
C GLN A 6 0.87 2.93 -8.00
N PHE A 7 1.15 3.61 -6.88
CA PHE A 7 2.50 3.69 -6.35
C PHE A 7 3.07 2.31 -6.01
N LEU A 8 2.24 1.46 -5.41
CA LEU A 8 2.68 0.11 -5.05
C LEU A 8 3.03 -0.73 -6.28
N LEU A 9 2.31 -0.53 -7.36
CA LEU A 9 2.57 -1.24 -8.61
C LEU A 9 3.80 -0.69 -9.33
N ASP A 10 3.99 0.63 -9.29
CA ASP A 10 5.13 1.28 -9.93
C ASP A 10 6.43 1.06 -9.17
N TYR A 11 6.35 0.96 -7.83
CA TYR A 11 7.52 0.82 -6.99
C TYR A 11 7.35 -0.38 -6.05
N PRO A 12 7.40 -1.60 -6.61
CA PRO A 12 7.12 -2.81 -5.82
C PRO A 12 8.13 -3.09 -4.71
N GLU A 13 9.30 -2.45 -4.76
CA GLU A 13 10.32 -2.63 -3.74
C GLU A 13 10.26 -1.59 -2.64
N ALA A 14 9.37 -0.61 -2.74
CA ALA A 14 9.23 0.42 -1.73
C ALA A 14 8.74 -0.18 -0.41
N LYS A 15 9.34 0.28 0.69
CA LYS A 15 8.92 -0.17 2.01
C LYS A 15 7.55 0.41 2.34
N LEU A 16 6.68 -0.40 2.93
CA LEU A 16 5.33 0.04 3.26
C LEU A 16 5.33 1.20 4.25
N GLN A 17 6.28 1.23 5.18
CA GLN A 17 6.42 2.35 6.10
C GLN A 17 6.69 3.65 5.34
N THR A 18 7.57 3.61 4.36
CA THR A 18 7.87 4.77 3.53
C THR A 18 6.66 5.23 2.74
N VAL A 19 5.94 4.26 2.16
CA VAL A 19 4.72 4.56 1.41
C VAL A 19 3.69 5.23 2.32
N ALA A 20 3.51 4.68 3.52
CA ALA A 20 2.54 5.22 4.47
C ALA A 20 2.84 6.68 4.80
N VAL A 21 4.07 6.98 5.15
CA VAL A 21 4.47 8.34 5.52
C VAL A 21 4.31 9.30 4.34
N ASN A 22 4.68 8.87 3.14
CA ASN A 22 4.58 9.71 1.95
C ASN A 22 3.14 10.06 1.58
N PHE A 23 2.20 9.22 1.95
CA PHE A 23 0.78 9.45 1.64
C PHE A 23 -0.02 9.95 2.84
N GLY A 24 0.68 10.37 3.90
CA GLY A 24 0.02 11.02 5.03
C GLY A 24 -0.55 10.09 6.08
N PHE A 25 -0.18 8.83 6.07
CA PHE A 25 -0.56 7.90 7.12
C PHE A 25 0.43 7.99 8.28
N TYR A 26 -0.07 7.71 9.47
CA TYR A 26 0.77 7.74 10.66
C TYR A 26 1.89 6.70 10.60
N ASP A 27 1.54 5.48 10.19
CA ASP A 27 2.50 4.40 10.04
C ASP A 27 1.92 3.34 9.08
N GLU A 28 2.69 2.26 8.87
CA GLU A 28 2.24 1.21 7.95
C GLU A 28 0.99 0.48 8.43
N PHE A 29 0.76 0.44 9.74
CA PHE A 29 -0.44 -0.21 10.26
C PHE A 29 -1.69 0.56 9.88
N HIS A 30 -1.63 1.88 9.92
CA HIS A 30 -2.74 2.71 9.47
C HIS A 30 -2.96 2.57 7.98
N LEU A 31 -1.90 2.51 7.21
CA LEU A 31 -1.99 2.28 5.78
C LEU A 31 -2.63 0.91 5.49
N ASN A 32 -2.16 -0.14 6.17
CA ASN A 32 -2.69 -1.48 6.00
C ASN A 32 -4.20 -1.51 6.24
N ARG A 33 -4.62 -0.87 7.31
CA ARG A 33 -6.03 -0.83 7.70
C ARG A 33 -6.89 -0.14 6.64
N ALA A 34 -6.45 1.02 6.21
CA ALA A 34 -7.18 1.79 5.19
C ALA A 34 -7.18 1.06 3.86
N PHE A 35 -6.06 0.49 3.47
CA PHE A 35 -5.92 -0.21 2.21
C PHE A 35 -6.81 -1.45 2.17
N ARG A 36 -6.82 -2.20 3.27
CA ARG A 36 -7.64 -3.39 3.38
C ARG A 36 -9.13 -3.04 3.28
N LYS A 37 -9.51 -1.92 3.87
CA LYS A 37 -10.89 -1.45 3.81
C LYS A 37 -11.29 -1.10 2.39
N TYR A 38 -10.38 -0.52 1.63
CA TYR A 38 -10.64 -0.09 0.26
C TYR A 38 -10.61 -1.23 -0.76
N THR A 39 -9.62 -2.10 -0.65
CA THR A 39 -9.37 -3.11 -1.67
C THR A 39 -9.73 -4.53 -1.24
N GLY A 40 -9.95 -4.74 0.05
CA GLY A 40 -10.24 -6.05 0.59
C GLY A 40 -9.00 -6.86 0.96
N MET A 41 -7.80 -6.31 0.74
CA MET A 41 -6.57 -7.00 1.11
C MET A 41 -5.49 -6.00 1.53
N PRO A 42 -4.52 -6.44 2.35
CA PRO A 42 -3.41 -5.57 2.74
C PRO A 42 -2.54 -5.16 1.55
N PRO A 43 -1.85 -4.02 1.62
CA PRO A 43 -1.05 -3.53 0.49
C PRO A 43 0.08 -4.48 0.10
N GLY A 44 0.70 -5.16 1.06
CA GLY A 44 1.74 -6.13 0.74
C GLY A 44 1.22 -7.29 -0.07
N GLN A 45 0.05 -7.78 0.29
CA GLN A 45 -0.61 -8.87 -0.41
C GLN A 45 -1.11 -8.42 -1.78
N TYR A 46 -1.66 -7.22 -1.85
CA TYR A 46 -2.12 -6.62 -3.10
C TYR A 46 -0.96 -6.51 -4.10
N ARG A 47 0.17 -5.99 -3.64
CA ARG A 47 1.35 -5.84 -4.47
C ARG A 47 1.83 -7.19 -4.99
N LYS A 48 1.90 -8.18 -4.11
CA LYS A 48 2.33 -9.53 -4.46
C LYS A 48 1.40 -10.17 -5.46
N ALA A 49 0.10 -9.96 -5.32
CA ALA A 49 -0.89 -10.53 -6.21
C ALA A 49 -0.85 -9.91 -7.61
N ASN A 50 -0.38 -8.68 -7.74
CA ASN A 50 -0.34 -7.95 -9.01
C ASN A 50 1.03 -7.93 -9.68
N ILE A 51 2.02 -8.54 -9.06
CA ILE A 51 3.36 -8.69 -9.63
C ILE A 51 3.50 -10.14 -10.06
N THR A 52 3.70 -10.36 -11.32
CA THR A 52 3.91 -11.70 -11.85
C THR A 52 5.31 -11.87 -12.37
#